data_31cdfa7952ba8595fe5bebde18ccb0df
#
_entry.id   31cdfa7952ba8595fe5bebde18ccb0df
#
_cell.length_a   1.000
_cell.length_b   1.000
_cell.length_c   1.000
_cell.angle_alpha   90.00
_cell.angle_beta   90.00
_cell.angle_gamma   90.00
#
_symmetry.space_group_name_H-M   'P 1'
#
loop_
_entity.id
_entity.type
_entity.pdbx_description
1 polymer ?
#
loop_
_entity_poly.entity_id
_entity_poly.type
_entity_poly.pdbx_seq_one_letter_code
_entity_poly.pdbx_strand_id
1 'polypeptide(L)' 'LAASALAQLAEDVPEPDLAAAIRLAKKRRLGPFRLSDRDEMRQKDLAALARAGFDFDTCRQVIEAESPEALEDA' A
#
# COMPACT_ATOMS: atom_id res chain seq x y z
N LEU A 1 1.22 -25.94 15.91
CA LEU A 1 -0.13 -25.66 15.44
C LEU A 1 -0.36 -24.18 15.25
N ALA A 2 -0.02 -23.39 16.24
CA ALA A 2 -0.19 -21.95 16.11
C ALA A 2 0.66 -21.39 14.99
N ALA A 3 1.89 -21.88 14.88
CA ALA A 3 2.76 -21.43 13.80
C ALA A 3 2.22 -21.83 12.46
N SER A 4 1.67 -23.02 12.35
CA SER A 4 1.09 -23.47 11.10
C SER A 4 -0.13 -22.63 10.72
N ALA A 5 -0.95 -22.33 11.72
CA ALA A 5 -2.12 -21.50 11.47
C ALA A 5 -1.71 -20.11 11.00
N LEU A 6 -0.65 -19.56 11.60
CA LEU A 6 -0.18 -18.25 11.18
C LEU A 6 0.36 -18.28 9.77
N ALA A 7 1.08 -19.33 9.42
CA ALA A 7 1.60 -19.45 8.07
C ALA A 7 0.47 -19.56 7.06
N GLN A 8 -0.57 -20.29 7.41
CA GLN A 8 -1.72 -20.42 6.53
C GLN A 8 -2.45 -19.08 6.38
N LEU A 9 -2.55 -18.34 7.47
CA LEU A 9 -3.18 -17.04 7.41
C LEU A 9 -2.39 -16.11 6.49
N ALA A 10 -1.07 -16.21 6.54
CA ALA A 10 -0.24 -15.38 5.67
C ALA A 10 -0.47 -15.75 4.21
N GLU A 11 -0.74 -17.02 3.93
CA GLU A 11 -1.02 -17.45 2.58
C GLU A 11 -2.44 -17.06 2.15
N ASP A 12 -3.38 -17.18 3.09
CA ASP A 12 -4.78 -16.87 2.80
C ASP A 12 -5.02 -15.37 2.66
N VAL A 13 -4.21 -14.57 3.30
CA VAL A 13 -4.31 -13.12 3.21
C VAL A 13 -3.28 -12.64 2.20
N PRO A 14 -3.68 -12.52 0.95
CA PRO A 14 -2.73 -12.09 -0.09
C PRO A 14 -2.24 -10.69 0.21
N GLU A 15 -0.94 -10.53 0.11
CA GLU A 15 -0.32 -9.23 0.18
C GLU A 15 -0.65 -8.46 1.46
N PRO A 16 -0.31 -9.00 2.65
CA PRO A 16 -0.52 -8.24 3.87
C PRO A 16 0.26 -6.93 3.86
N ASP A 17 1.40 -6.91 3.16
CA ASP A 17 2.18 -5.69 3.03
C ASP A 17 1.41 -4.64 2.23
N LEU A 18 0.69 -5.08 1.20
CA LEU A 18 -0.11 -4.17 0.40
C LEU A 18 -1.22 -3.54 1.26
N ALA A 19 -1.88 -4.34 2.07
CA ALA A 19 -2.93 -3.82 2.95
C ALA A 19 -2.37 -2.78 3.92
N ALA A 20 -1.20 -3.05 4.47
CA ALA A 20 -0.56 -2.11 5.38
C ALA A 20 -0.13 -0.83 4.66
N ALA A 21 0.37 -0.98 3.44
CA ALA A 21 0.76 0.17 2.64
C ALA A 21 -0.45 1.04 2.28
N ILE A 22 -1.56 0.41 1.95
CA ILE A 22 -2.78 1.13 1.65
C ILE A 22 -3.23 1.93 2.87
N ARG A 23 -3.19 1.31 4.04
CA ARG A 23 -3.57 1.98 5.27
C ARG A 23 -2.69 3.19 5.56
N LEU A 24 -1.39 3.02 5.37
CA LEU A 24 -0.47 4.13 5.60
C LEU A 24 -0.70 5.25 4.59
N ALA A 25 -0.88 4.88 3.33
CA ALA A 25 -1.15 5.88 2.28
C ALA A 25 -2.43 6.64 2.58
N LYS A 26 -3.46 5.94 3.03
CA LYS A 26 -4.72 6.58 3.36
C LYS A 26 -4.55 7.54 4.54
N LYS A 27 -3.81 7.12 5.55
CA LYS A 27 -3.58 7.94 6.73
C LYS A 27 -2.81 9.21 6.40
N ARG A 28 -1.80 9.09 5.54
CA ARG A 28 -0.94 10.20 5.17
C ARG A 28 -1.37 10.89 3.87
N ARG A 29 -2.41 10.39 3.24
CA ARG A 29 -2.91 10.92 1.98
C ARG A 29 -1.82 10.94 0.91
N LEU A 30 -1.30 9.75 0.65
CA LEU A 30 -0.29 9.55 -0.38
C LEU A 30 -0.94 9.02 -1.65
N GLY A 31 -0.36 9.33 -2.79
CA GLY A 31 -0.83 8.82 -4.08
C GLY A 31 -2.28 9.14 -4.36
N PRO A 32 -3.12 8.14 -4.60
CA PRO A 32 -4.52 8.39 -4.96
C PRO A 32 -5.34 9.01 -3.83
N PHE A 33 -4.82 8.99 -2.61
CA PHE A 33 -5.52 9.61 -1.48
C PHE A 33 -5.23 11.11 -1.37
N ARG A 34 -4.34 11.63 -2.20
CA ARG A 34 -4.08 13.06 -2.22
C ARG A 34 -5.25 13.81 -2.85
N LEU A 35 -5.50 15.00 -2.36
CA LEU A 35 -6.52 15.86 -2.94
C LEU A 35 -5.98 16.65 -4.13
N SER A 36 -4.66 16.85 -4.20
CA SER A 36 -4.06 17.60 -5.28
C SER A 36 -2.59 17.22 -5.42
N ASP A 37 -1.97 17.65 -6.52
CA ASP A 37 -0.54 17.49 -6.77
C ASP A 37 -0.09 16.04 -6.77
N ARG A 38 -0.99 15.13 -7.11
CA ARG A 38 -0.68 13.72 -7.09
C ARG A 38 0.52 13.37 -7.97
N ASP A 39 0.53 13.89 -9.18
CA ASP A 39 1.60 13.57 -10.13
C ASP A 39 2.93 14.15 -9.67
N GLU A 40 2.90 15.37 -9.17
CA GLU A 40 4.12 16.03 -8.71
C GLU A 40 4.72 15.34 -7.51
N MET A 41 3.90 14.79 -6.65
CA MET A 41 4.36 14.17 -5.42
C MET A 41 4.57 12.66 -5.54
N ARG A 42 4.38 12.12 -6.73
CA ARG A 42 4.47 10.68 -6.95
C ARG A 42 5.78 10.10 -6.43
N GLN A 43 6.90 10.71 -6.79
CA GLN A 43 8.20 10.21 -6.37
C GLN A 43 8.38 10.28 -4.87
N LYS A 44 7.93 11.36 -4.26
CA LYS A 44 8.03 11.51 -2.82
C LYS A 44 7.14 10.51 -2.10
N ASP A 45 5.96 10.26 -2.64
CA ASP A 45 5.05 9.30 -2.04
C ASP A 45 5.60 7.88 -2.13
N LEU A 46 6.20 7.54 -3.28
CA LEU A 46 6.86 6.25 -3.42
C LEU A 46 7.97 6.09 -2.40
N ALA A 47 8.77 7.14 -2.25
CA ALA A 47 9.87 7.11 -1.29
C ALA A 47 9.37 6.99 0.15
N ALA A 48 8.26 7.63 0.45
CA ALA A 48 7.70 7.57 1.79
C ALA A 48 7.31 6.13 2.16
N LEU A 49 6.68 5.42 1.23
CA LEU A 49 6.32 4.03 1.47
C LEU A 49 7.55 3.14 1.52
N ALA A 50 8.53 3.41 0.67
CA ALA A 50 9.76 2.64 0.70
C ALA A 50 10.48 2.79 2.03
N ARG A 51 10.48 3.98 2.59
CA ARG A 51 11.09 4.22 3.89
C ARG A 51 10.36 3.50 5.01
N ALA A 52 9.08 3.29 4.83
CA ALA A 52 8.29 2.56 5.82
C ALA A 52 8.58 1.06 5.80
N GLY A 53 9.32 0.59 4.78
CA GLY A 53 9.72 -0.81 4.72
C GLY A 53 9.02 -1.61 3.65
N PHE A 54 8.20 -0.99 2.82
CA PHE A 54 7.50 -1.70 1.74
C PHE A 54 8.40 -1.81 0.52
N ASP A 55 8.29 -2.91 -0.21
CA ASP A 55 9.09 -3.05 -1.41
C ASP A 55 8.54 -2.16 -2.52
N PHE A 56 9.33 -2.03 -3.58
CA PHE A 56 9.00 -1.09 -4.64
C PHE A 56 7.69 -1.44 -5.36
N ASP A 57 7.47 -2.73 -5.59
CA ASP A 57 6.24 -3.16 -6.27
C ASP A 57 5.01 -2.78 -5.45
N THR A 58 5.07 -2.97 -4.15
CA THR A 58 3.97 -2.60 -3.27
C THR A 58 3.76 -1.09 -3.30
N CYS A 59 4.84 -0.33 -3.24
CA CYS A 59 4.75 1.12 -3.30
C CYS A 59 4.08 1.57 -4.59
N ARG A 60 4.48 0.99 -5.71
CA ARG A 60 3.91 1.35 -7.00
C ARG A 60 2.43 1.01 -7.08
N GLN A 61 2.05 -0.17 -6.62
CA GLN A 61 0.66 -0.56 -6.67
C GLN A 61 -0.23 0.45 -5.95
N VAL A 62 0.24 0.92 -4.80
CA VAL A 62 -0.54 1.87 -4.01
C VAL A 62 -0.53 3.25 -4.66
N ILE A 63 0.65 3.74 -5.01
CA ILE A 63 0.77 5.12 -5.48
C ILE A 63 0.21 5.31 -6.88
N GLU A 64 0.26 4.28 -7.71
CA GLU A 64 -0.19 4.38 -9.09
C GLU A 64 -1.62 3.88 -9.31
N ALA A 65 -2.34 3.53 -8.26
CA ALA A 65 -3.72 3.13 -8.37
C ALA A 65 -4.56 4.28 -8.93
N GLU A 66 -5.57 3.94 -9.70
CA GLU A 66 -6.39 4.96 -10.34
C GLU A 66 -7.17 5.79 -9.32
N SER A 67 -7.64 5.15 -8.28
CA SER A 67 -8.46 5.83 -7.28
C SER A 67 -8.34 5.10 -5.95
N PRO A 68 -8.73 5.76 -4.86
CA PRO A 68 -8.75 5.08 -3.56
C PRO A 68 -9.66 3.87 -3.56
N GLU A 69 -10.76 3.93 -4.29
CA GLU A 69 -11.70 2.82 -4.34
C GLU A 69 -11.08 1.59 -4.96
N ALA A 70 -10.21 1.78 -5.94
CA ALA A 70 -9.54 0.66 -6.59
C ALA A 70 -8.70 -0.12 -5.58
N LEU A 71 -8.11 0.57 -4.62
CA LEU A 71 -7.32 -0.09 -3.58
C LEU A 71 -8.18 -0.72 -2.51
N GLU A 72 -9.28 -0.09 -2.18
CA GLU A 72 -10.16 -0.60 -1.13
C GLU A 72 -10.96 -1.81 -1.58
N ASP A 73 -11.22 -1.90 -2.87
CA ASP A 73 -11.95 -3.05 -3.43
C ASP A 73 -11.05 -4.26 -3.64
N ALA A 74 -9.76 -4.07 -3.59
CA ALA A 74 -8.79 -5.15 -3.84
C ALA A 74 -8.65 -6.15 -2.69
#